data_17c0e117c8e156de36f3d2b1087c4eb3
#
_entry.id   17c0e117c8e156de36f3d2b1087c4eb3
#
_cell.length_a   1.000
_cell.length_b   1.000
_cell.length_c   1.000
_cell.angle_alpha   90.00
_cell.angle_beta   90.00
_cell.angle_gamma   90.00
#
_symmetry.space_group_name_H-M   'P 1'
#
loop_
_entity.id
_entity.type
_entity.pdbx_description
1 polymer ?
#
loop_
_entity_poly.entity_id
_entity_poly.type
_entity_poly.pdbx_seq_one_letter_code
_entity_poly.pdbx_strand_id
1 'polypeptide(L)'
;MKKLFIYYSLTSSGDVVAKELKKKGYDIRKVISKSKYPKNRALMILIGGFKGTFNKKDKLLDFDSDITKYDKVVIGSPIWNDRLSAPINTVISMIDTKDIEFILYSASGKAEHAKEKIKELYKKEPIILKEPKKHKEELEKLKGM
;
A
#
# COMPACT_ATOMS: atom_id res chain seq x y z
N MET A 1 18.36 7.31 11.33
CA MET A 1 17.22 6.38 11.23
C MET A 1 17.09 5.86 9.81
N LYS A 2 17.11 4.55 9.64
CA LYS A 2 16.87 3.93 8.33
C LYS A 2 15.38 3.67 8.16
N LYS A 3 14.81 4.19 7.08
CA LYS A 3 13.37 4.14 6.81
C LYS A 3 13.10 3.42 5.48
N LEU A 4 12.08 2.57 5.44
CA LEU A 4 11.69 1.80 4.26
C LEU A 4 10.23 2.04 3.92
N PHE A 5 9.94 2.27 2.65
CA PHE A 5 8.59 2.27 2.11
C PHE A 5 8.43 1.11 1.14
N ILE A 6 7.56 0.16 1.49
CA ILE A 6 7.16 -0.97 0.65
C ILE A 6 5.79 -0.67 0.10
N TYR A 7 5.61 -0.75 -1.23
CA TYR A 7 4.31 -0.40 -1.79
C TYR A 7 3.98 -1.18 -3.05
N TYR A 8 2.69 -1.32 -3.28
CA TYR A 8 2.13 -1.76 -4.56
C TYR A 8 1.32 -0.63 -5.19
N SER A 9 1.38 -0.51 -6.51
CA SER A 9 0.62 0.50 -7.24
C SER A 9 0.12 -0.08 -8.56
N LEU A 10 -1.19 -0.02 -8.78
CA LEU A 10 -1.81 -0.46 -10.02
C LEU A 10 -1.95 0.71 -11.02
N THR A 11 -2.23 1.91 -10.53
CA THR A 11 -2.54 3.10 -11.34
C THR A 11 -1.62 4.29 -11.06
N SER A 12 -0.40 4.05 -10.62
CA SER A 12 0.63 5.06 -10.35
C SER A 12 0.41 5.93 -9.09
N SER A 13 -0.69 5.77 -8.35
CA SER A 13 -0.88 6.51 -7.09
C SER A 13 0.21 6.21 -6.06
N GLY A 14 0.60 4.94 -5.94
CA GLY A 14 1.70 4.55 -5.07
C GLY A 14 3.04 5.10 -5.53
N ASP A 15 3.26 5.23 -6.84
CA ASP A 15 4.50 5.80 -7.37
C ASP A 15 4.65 7.27 -7.00
N VAL A 16 3.55 8.03 -6.96
CA VAL A 16 3.54 9.43 -6.51
C VAL A 16 3.92 9.51 -5.03
N VAL A 17 3.36 8.65 -4.20
CA VAL A 17 3.68 8.55 -2.77
C VAL A 17 5.15 8.18 -2.57
N ALA A 18 5.63 7.17 -3.31
CA ALA A 18 7.01 6.71 -3.24
C ALA A 18 8.01 7.83 -3.57
N LYS A 19 7.72 8.61 -4.60
CA LYS A 19 8.56 9.76 -4.99
C LYS A 19 8.64 10.79 -3.86
N GLU A 20 7.54 11.06 -3.18
CA GLU A 20 7.51 12.00 -2.06
C GLU A 20 8.29 11.47 -0.85
N LEU A 21 8.11 10.21 -0.50
CA LEU A 21 8.82 9.60 0.63
C LEU A 21 10.32 9.44 0.34
N LYS A 22 10.70 9.20 -0.91
CA LYS A 22 12.12 9.17 -1.30
C LYS A 22 12.82 10.48 -1.01
N LYS A 23 12.15 11.62 -1.26
CA LYS A 23 12.68 12.94 -0.91
C LYS A 23 12.89 13.10 0.61
N LYS A 24 12.13 12.37 1.40
CA LYS A 24 12.19 12.37 2.87
C LYS A 24 13.17 11.33 3.44
N GLY A 25 13.98 10.71 2.59
CA GLY A 25 15.02 9.77 3.00
C GLY A 25 14.59 8.33 3.16
N TYR A 26 13.43 7.95 2.62
CA TYR A 26 13.02 6.55 2.60
C TYR A 26 13.70 5.77 1.48
N ASP A 27 14.16 4.57 1.80
CA ASP A 27 14.43 3.56 0.77
C ASP A 27 13.09 3.07 0.22
N ILE A 28 13.07 2.76 -1.08
CA ILE A 28 11.83 2.39 -1.77
C ILE A 28 11.90 0.95 -2.26
N ARG A 29 10.90 0.18 -1.92
CA ARG A 29 10.78 -1.22 -2.37
C ARG A 29 9.41 -1.42 -3.00
N LYS A 30 9.38 -1.42 -4.34
CA LYS A 30 8.14 -1.62 -5.10
C LYS A 30 7.82 -3.11 -5.20
N VAL A 31 6.58 -3.46 -4.89
CA VAL A 31 6.06 -4.81 -5.01
C VAL A 31 5.52 -5.00 -6.43
N ILE A 32 5.90 -6.11 -7.07
CA ILE A 32 5.42 -6.47 -8.39
C ILE A 32 4.67 -7.79 -8.29
N SER A 33 3.39 -7.77 -8.66
CA SER A 33 2.56 -8.97 -8.69
C SER A 33 2.85 -9.81 -9.94
N LYS A 34 2.85 -11.15 -9.78
CA LYS A 34 2.85 -12.07 -10.92
C LYS A 34 1.51 -12.08 -11.64
N SER A 35 0.44 -11.68 -10.99
CA SER A 35 -0.86 -11.56 -11.61
C SER A 35 -0.88 -10.42 -12.62
N LYS A 36 -1.41 -10.68 -13.81
CA LYS A 36 -1.60 -9.66 -14.83
C LYS A 36 -2.98 -9.06 -14.66
N TYR A 37 -3.03 -7.76 -14.48
CA TYR A 37 -4.29 -7.01 -14.43
C TYR A 37 -4.56 -6.37 -15.78
N PRO A 38 -5.80 -6.43 -16.29
CA PRO A 38 -6.13 -5.85 -17.59
C PRO A 38 -6.00 -4.33 -17.56
N LYS A 39 -5.62 -3.74 -18.70
CA LYS A 39 -5.56 -2.27 -18.84
C LYS A 39 -6.93 -1.63 -18.90
N ASN A 40 -7.99 -2.40 -19.23
CA ASN A 40 -9.36 -1.91 -19.22
C ASN A 40 -9.75 -1.56 -17.78
N ARG A 41 -10.09 -0.28 -17.55
CA ARG A 41 -10.36 0.24 -16.21
C ARG A 41 -11.52 -0.48 -15.51
N ALA A 42 -12.63 -0.75 -16.25
CA ALA A 42 -13.78 -1.42 -15.67
C ALA A 42 -13.47 -2.85 -15.25
N LEU A 43 -12.77 -3.59 -16.11
CA LEU A 43 -12.36 -4.96 -15.83
C LEU A 43 -11.30 -5.02 -14.71
N MET A 44 -10.41 -4.04 -14.69
CA MET A 44 -9.40 -3.90 -13.65
C MET A 44 -10.05 -3.69 -12.27
N ILE A 45 -11.06 -2.83 -12.20
CA ILE A 45 -11.83 -2.56 -10.96
C ILE A 45 -12.56 -3.83 -10.53
N LEU A 46 -13.18 -4.55 -11.45
CA LEU A 46 -13.92 -5.78 -11.15
C LEU A 46 -13.00 -6.85 -10.55
N ILE A 47 -11.86 -7.13 -11.18
CA ILE A 47 -10.90 -8.15 -10.71
C ILE A 47 -10.24 -7.71 -9.40
N GLY A 48 -9.79 -6.46 -9.31
CA GLY A 48 -9.19 -5.91 -8.10
C GLY A 48 -10.16 -5.90 -6.93
N GLY A 49 -11.41 -5.49 -7.18
CA GLY A 49 -12.47 -5.50 -6.18
C GLY A 49 -12.79 -6.91 -5.68
N PHE A 50 -12.86 -7.89 -6.58
CA PHE A 50 -13.08 -9.29 -6.21
C PHE A 50 -11.96 -9.80 -5.29
N LYS A 51 -10.70 -9.60 -5.66
CA LYS A 51 -9.55 -10.00 -4.84
C LYS A 51 -9.53 -9.29 -3.48
N GLY A 52 -9.86 -8.01 -3.46
CA GLY A 52 -9.96 -7.23 -2.24
C GLY A 52 -11.06 -7.77 -1.31
N THR A 53 -12.26 -8.02 -1.86
CA THR A 53 -13.42 -8.52 -1.10
C THR A 53 -13.11 -9.80 -0.33
N PHE A 54 -12.36 -10.72 -0.94
CA PHE A 54 -12.02 -12.00 -0.34
C PHE A 54 -10.67 -11.99 0.38
N ASN A 55 -10.02 -10.82 0.52
CA ASN A 55 -8.67 -10.71 1.11
C ASN A 55 -7.67 -11.66 0.46
N LYS A 56 -7.75 -11.83 -0.86
CA LYS A 56 -6.89 -12.74 -1.61
C LYS A 56 -5.44 -12.27 -1.58
N LYS A 57 -4.53 -13.23 -1.71
CA LYS A 57 -3.09 -13.00 -1.85
C LYS A 57 -2.68 -13.21 -3.31
N ASP A 58 -1.68 -12.46 -3.75
CA ASP A 58 -1.04 -12.63 -5.05
C ASP A 58 0.36 -13.20 -4.91
N LYS A 59 0.82 -13.94 -5.90
CA LYS A 59 2.23 -14.31 -6.01
C LYS A 59 3.03 -13.09 -6.45
N LEU A 60 4.19 -12.87 -5.84
CA LEU A 60 5.06 -11.74 -6.12
C LEU A 60 6.28 -12.14 -6.93
N LEU A 61 6.81 -11.19 -7.72
CA LEU A 61 8.11 -11.31 -8.37
C LEU A 61 9.20 -10.86 -7.39
N ASP A 62 10.20 -11.72 -7.17
CA ASP A 62 11.47 -11.42 -6.49
C ASP A 62 11.36 -10.38 -5.36
N PHE A 63 10.42 -10.57 -4.45
CA PHE A 63 10.21 -9.65 -3.35
C PHE A 63 11.15 -9.98 -2.18
N ASP A 64 11.97 -9.01 -1.79
CA ASP A 64 12.82 -9.08 -0.61
C ASP A 64 12.02 -8.69 0.63
N SER A 65 11.74 -9.66 1.49
CA SER A 65 10.99 -9.46 2.75
C SER A 65 11.88 -9.11 3.94
N ASP A 66 13.19 -9.05 3.77
CA ASP A 66 14.10 -8.67 4.86
C ASP A 66 14.00 -7.17 5.16
N ILE A 67 13.54 -6.86 6.37
CA ILE A 67 13.41 -5.49 6.88
C ILE A 67 14.27 -5.23 8.11
N THR A 68 15.15 -6.16 8.48
CA THR A 68 15.89 -6.15 9.76
C THR A 68 16.78 -4.92 9.93
N LYS A 69 17.27 -4.34 8.85
CA LYS A 69 18.14 -3.14 8.91
C LYS A 69 17.39 -1.81 9.03
N TYR A 70 16.05 -1.84 9.03
CA TYR A 70 15.24 -0.62 9.04
C TYR A 70 14.64 -0.34 10.42
N ASP A 71 14.72 0.92 10.82
CA ASP A 71 14.14 1.41 12.07
C ASP A 71 12.65 1.75 11.93
N LYS A 72 12.24 2.07 10.71
CA LYS A 72 10.86 2.43 10.39
C LYS A 72 10.44 1.79 9.06
N VAL A 73 9.31 1.09 9.07
CA VAL A 73 8.74 0.48 7.88
C VAL A 73 7.33 1.00 7.67
N VAL A 74 7.08 1.45 6.44
CA VAL A 74 5.77 1.93 6.01
C VAL A 74 5.33 1.11 4.81
N ILE A 75 4.08 0.66 4.80
CA ILE A 75 3.49 -0.11 3.69
C ILE A 75 2.42 0.73 3.01
N GLY A 76 2.52 0.85 1.68
CA GLY A 76 1.53 1.53 0.84
C GLY A 76 0.69 0.55 0.04
N SER A 77 -0.63 0.72 0.07
CA SER A 77 -1.57 -0.13 -0.66
C SER A 77 -2.68 0.67 -1.33
N PRO A 78 -3.00 0.37 -2.60
CA PRO A 78 -4.28 0.80 -3.15
C PRO A 78 -5.40 0.06 -2.40
N ILE A 79 -6.59 0.65 -2.39
CA ILE A 79 -7.75 0.05 -1.75
C ILE A 79 -8.65 -0.59 -2.80
N TRP A 80 -8.86 -1.89 -2.66
CA TRP A 80 -9.70 -2.69 -3.53
C TRP A 80 -10.94 -3.14 -2.76
N ASN A 81 -12.10 -2.60 -3.15
CA ASN A 81 -13.37 -2.87 -2.47
C ASN A 81 -13.25 -2.71 -0.95
N ASP A 82 -12.78 -1.54 -0.53
CA ASP A 82 -12.62 -1.13 0.88
C ASP A 82 -11.57 -1.94 1.68
N ARG A 83 -10.75 -2.74 1.00
CA ARG A 83 -9.76 -3.62 1.61
C ARG A 83 -8.37 -3.42 1.02
N LEU A 84 -7.36 -3.95 1.72
CA LEU A 84 -5.99 -3.97 1.23
C LEU A 84 -5.89 -4.79 -0.07
N SER A 85 -5.01 -4.38 -0.96
CA SER A 85 -4.78 -5.08 -2.22
C SER A 85 -4.16 -6.47 -2.01
N ALA A 86 -4.43 -7.38 -2.94
CA ALA A 86 -3.92 -8.75 -2.87
C ALA A 86 -2.38 -8.83 -2.79
N PRO A 87 -1.61 -8.06 -3.57
CA PRO A 87 -0.15 -8.05 -3.41
C PRO A 87 0.31 -7.64 -2.01
N ILE A 88 -0.35 -6.67 -1.40
CA ILE A 88 0.00 -6.21 -0.05
C ILE A 88 -0.42 -7.24 1.02
N ASN A 89 -1.51 -7.96 0.82
CA ASN A 89 -1.85 -9.09 1.70
C ASN A 89 -0.72 -10.14 1.72
N THR A 90 -0.10 -10.39 0.58
CA THR A 90 1.07 -11.27 0.48
C THR A 90 2.27 -10.71 1.24
N VAL A 91 2.58 -9.44 1.05
CA VAL A 91 3.69 -8.75 1.76
C VAL A 91 3.51 -8.87 3.27
N ILE A 92 2.33 -8.57 3.78
CA ILE A 92 2.01 -8.65 5.21
C ILE A 92 2.25 -10.06 5.76
N SER A 93 1.92 -11.09 4.98
CA SER A 93 2.13 -12.48 5.39
C SER A 93 3.60 -12.89 5.45
N MET A 94 4.48 -12.16 4.76
CA MET A 94 5.92 -12.44 4.69
C MET A 94 6.74 -11.67 5.73
N ILE A 95 6.16 -10.63 6.32
CA ILE A 95 6.86 -9.74 7.26
C ILE A 95 6.38 -10.04 8.69
N ASP A 96 7.29 -10.48 9.53
CA ASP A 96 6.99 -10.87 10.91
C ASP A 96 7.28 -9.73 11.89
N THR A 97 6.48 -8.66 11.80
CA THR A 97 6.51 -7.57 12.79
C THR A 97 5.15 -6.88 12.84
N LYS A 98 4.82 -6.34 14.01
CA LYS A 98 3.63 -5.51 14.20
C LYS A 98 3.95 -4.01 14.19
N ASP A 99 5.21 -3.64 14.12
CA ASP A 99 5.61 -2.23 14.09
C ASP A 99 5.71 -1.71 12.66
N ILE A 100 4.55 -1.61 12.01
CA ILE A 100 4.41 -1.14 10.62
C ILE A 100 3.38 -0.02 10.59
N GLU A 101 3.68 1.04 9.84
CA GLU A 101 2.73 2.10 9.52
C GLU A 101 2.18 1.89 8.10
N PHE A 102 1.00 2.43 7.82
CA PHE A 102 0.32 2.22 6.54
C PHE A 102 -0.09 3.54 5.89
N ILE A 103 0.11 3.61 4.58
CA ILE A 103 -0.44 4.65 3.72
C ILE A 103 -1.37 3.97 2.71
N LEU A 104 -2.63 4.37 2.70
CA LEU A 104 -3.64 3.82 1.81
C LEU A 104 -4.03 4.88 0.79
N TYR A 105 -4.14 4.50 -0.46
CA TYR A 105 -4.61 5.40 -1.51
C TYR A 105 -5.88 4.84 -2.12
N SER A 106 -6.94 5.62 -2.02
CA SER A 106 -8.31 5.24 -2.32
C SER A 106 -8.96 6.26 -3.24
N ALA A 107 -9.81 5.82 -4.16
CA ALA A 107 -10.55 6.71 -5.06
C ALA A 107 -11.54 7.59 -4.29
N SER A 108 -12.18 7.06 -3.25
CA SER A 108 -13.15 7.80 -2.44
C SER A 108 -12.55 8.59 -1.28
N GLY A 109 -11.29 8.32 -0.93
CA GLY A 109 -10.67 8.84 0.29
C GLY A 109 -11.08 8.10 1.54
N LYS A 110 -11.78 6.97 1.40
CA LYS A 110 -12.25 6.12 2.50
C LYS A 110 -11.72 4.70 2.33
N ALA A 111 -11.51 3.99 3.44
CA ALA A 111 -11.03 2.62 3.47
C ALA A 111 -11.38 1.97 4.82
N GLU A 112 -12.68 1.90 5.16
CA GLU A 112 -13.14 1.53 6.50
C GLU A 112 -12.70 0.11 6.91
N HIS A 113 -12.90 -0.90 6.05
CA HIS A 113 -12.47 -2.26 6.35
C HIS A 113 -10.95 -2.39 6.51
N ALA A 114 -10.19 -1.78 5.61
CA ALA A 114 -8.73 -1.78 5.69
C ALA A 114 -8.25 -1.07 6.96
N LYS A 115 -8.86 0.06 7.28
CA LYS A 115 -8.56 0.84 8.49
C LYS A 115 -8.79 0.00 9.75
N GLU A 116 -9.94 -0.66 9.86
CA GLU A 116 -10.27 -1.52 11.01
C GLU A 116 -9.28 -2.67 11.14
N LYS A 117 -8.95 -3.34 10.03
CA LYS A 117 -7.97 -4.42 10.01
C LYS A 117 -6.60 -3.97 10.51
N ILE A 118 -6.15 -2.81 10.05
CA ILE A 118 -4.85 -2.24 10.46
C ILE A 118 -4.87 -1.88 11.95
N LYS A 119 -5.93 -1.25 12.42
CA LYS A 119 -6.09 -0.92 13.85
C LYS A 119 -6.09 -2.16 14.73
N GLU A 120 -6.78 -3.21 14.31
CA GLU A 120 -6.85 -4.48 15.05
C GLU A 120 -5.49 -5.18 15.11
N LEU A 121 -4.80 -5.31 13.97
CA LEU A 121 -3.57 -6.10 13.87
C LEU A 121 -2.31 -5.32 14.29
N TYR A 122 -2.25 -4.02 14.01
CA TYR A 122 -1.04 -3.21 14.18
C TYR A 122 -1.18 -2.11 15.24
N LYS A 123 -2.40 -1.89 15.76
CA LYS A 123 -2.70 -0.86 16.78
C LYS A 123 -2.30 0.56 16.32
N LYS A 124 -2.44 0.84 15.01
CA LYS A 124 -2.09 2.12 14.39
C LYS A 124 -3.19 2.60 13.45
N GLU A 125 -3.28 3.92 13.28
CA GLU A 125 -4.16 4.54 12.29
C GLU A 125 -3.41 4.68 10.98
N PRO A 126 -3.95 4.21 9.84
CA PRO A 126 -3.36 4.46 8.55
C PRO A 126 -3.57 5.91 8.09
N ILE A 127 -2.65 6.39 7.26
CA ILE A 127 -2.87 7.63 6.50
C ILE A 127 -3.64 7.26 5.24
N ILE A 128 -4.79 7.89 4.99
CA ILE A 128 -5.61 7.64 3.81
C ILE A 128 -5.53 8.83 2.87
N LEU A 129 -5.07 8.58 1.65
CA LEU A 129 -4.94 9.59 0.60
C LEU A 129 -5.99 9.36 -0.49
N LYS A 130 -6.68 10.42 -0.87
CA LYS A 130 -7.68 10.38 -1.95
C LYS A 130 -7.00 10.67 -3.29
N GLU A 131 -6.84 9.65 -4.12
CA GLU A 131 -6.26 9.76 -5.46
C GLU A 131 -5.06 10.72 -5.53
N PRO A 132 -3.95 10.44 -4.85
CA PRO A 132 -2.84 11.40 -4.71
C PRO A 132 -2.19 11.77 -6.05
N LYS A 133 -2.39 10.98 -7.10
CA LYS A 133 -1.96 11.31 -8.46
C LYS A 133 -2.73 12.51 -9.02
N LYS A 134 -4.03 12.60 -8.74
CA LYS A 134 -4.91 13.69 -9.19
C LYS A 134 -4.94 14.86 -8.21
N HIS A 135 -4.82 14.55 -6.92
CA HIS A 135 -4.94 15.52 -5.83
C HIS A 135 -3.61 15.58 -5.06
N LYS A 136 -2.64 16.31 -5.59
CA LYS A 136 -1.29 16.40 -5.03
C LYS A 136 -1.27 17.05 -3.65
N GLU A 137 -2.26 17.85 -3.30
CA GLU A 137 -2.45 18.42 -1.97
C GLU A 137 -2.62 17.34 -0.89
N GLU A 138 -3.08 16.15 -1.27
CA GLU A 138 -3.18 15.01 -0.34
C GLU A 138 -1.82 14.58 0.21
N LEU A 139 -0.74 14.84 -0.53
CA LEU A 139 0.63 14.51 -0.08
C LEU A 139 1.06 15.32 1.14
N GLU A 140 0.39 16.43 1.46
CA GLU A 140 0.63 17.20 2.68
C GLU A 140 0.37 16.36 3.95
N LYS A 141 -0.48 15.34 3.87
CA LYS A 141 -0.72 14.40 4.97
C LYS A 141 0.52 13.59 5.34
N LEU A 142 1.52 13.55 4.45
CA LEU A 142 2.79 12.87 4.68
C LEU A 142 3.85 13.78 5.33
N LYS A 143 3.49 15.02 5.62
CA LYS A 143 4.35 15.98 6.29
C LYS A 143 4.65 15.49 7.71
N GLY A 144 5.87 15.31 8.05
CA GLY A 144 6.27 14.77 9.35
C GLY A 144 6.70 13.29 9.33
N MET A 145 6.55 12.63 8.20
CA MET A 145 7.08 11.28 8.01
C MET A 145 8.57 11.25 7.72
#